data_c7d6c5f0aff5ea7157a1427d0c96fc20
#
_entry.id   c7d6c5f0aff5ea7157a1427d0c96fc20
#
_cell.length_a   1.000
_cell.length_b   1.000
_cell.length_c   1.000
_cell.angle_alpha   90.00
_cell.angle_beta   90.00
_cell.angle_gamma   90.00
#
_symmetry.space_group_name_H-M   'P 1'
#
loop_
_entity.id
_entity.type
_entity.pdbx_description
1 polymer ?
#
loop_
_entity_poly.entity_id
_entity_poly.type
_entity_poly.pdbx_seq_one_letter_code
_entity_poly.pdbx_strand_id
1 'polypeptide(L)'
;MSGENGEHAQDSGPRATSWGEVVRLRSLPAAVAPVILGAGAAAAMGELSVLRSLLAAGVALALQIGCNLANDYSDGVSGTDDDRTGPPRLTASGQVAPRTVKLAAFGCFGIGALLGLALVVLSGQWWLLAVGAAAIAAAWFYTGGSHPYGYAGLGEV
;
A
#
# COMPACT_ATOMS: atom_id res chain seq x y z
N MET A 1 -37.99 43.33 -16.07
CA MET A 1 -38.11 42.22 -15.13
C MET A 1 -36.89 41.35 -15.35
N SER A 2 -35.82 41.66 -14.60
CA SER A 2 -34.52 40.97 -14.66
C SER A 2 -34.57 39.81 -13.69
N GLY A 3 -34.42 38.59 -14.19
CA GLY A 3 -34.30 37.41 -13.39
C GLY A 3 -32.81 37.24 -13.01
N GLU A 4 -32.49 37.44 -11.75
CA GLU A 4 -31.21 37.10 -11.15
C GLU A 4 -31.11 35.56 -11.03
N ASN A 5 -30.35 34.95 -11.91
CA ASN A 5 -29.85 33.58 -11.70
C ASN A 5 -28.71 33.66 -10.71
N GLY A 6 -29.04 33.49 -9.43
CA GLY A 6 -28.04 33.24 -8.39
C GLY A 6 -27.37 31.90 -8.64
N GLU A 7 -26.23 31.94 -9.28
CA GLU A 7 -25.26 30.84 -9.36
C GLU A 7 -24.73 30.57 -7.94
N HIS A 8 -25.27 29.56 -7.28
CA HIS A 8 -24.68 28.99 -6.09
C HIS A 8 -23.32 28.38 -6.50
N ALA A 9 -22.26 29.18 -6.49
CA ALA A 9 -20.90 28.70 -6.43
C ALA A 9 -20.78 27.88 -5.13
N GLN A 10 -20.87 26.57 -5.23
CA GLN A 10 -20.49 25.66 -4.16
C GLN A 10 -19.02 25.91 -3.90
N ASP A 11 -18.73 26.59 -2.82
CA ASP A 11 -17.38 26.69 -2.23
C ASP A 11 -16.94 25.27 -1.86
N SER A 12 -16.35 24.56 -2.81
CA SER A 12 -15.68 23.29 -2.60
C SER A 12 -14.28 23.58 -2.04
N GLY A 13 -14.23 23.95 -0.76
CA GLY A 13 -12.98 23.96 -0.02
C GLY A 13 -12.24 22.64 -0.20
N PRO A 14 -10.91 22.60 -0.02
CA PRO A 14 -10.10 21.42 -0.28
C PRO A 14 -10.64 20.23 0.52
N ARG A 15 -11.12 19.22 -0.21
CA ARG A 15 -11.72 18.02 0.37
C ARG A 15 -10.69 17.29 1.24
N ALA A 16 -11.01 17.10 2.52
CA ALA A 16 -10.15 16.39 3.44
C ALA A 16 -9.89 14.96 2.93
N THR A 17 -8.60 14.60 2.78
CA THR A 17 -8.19 13.26 2.38
C THR A 17 -8.32 12.32 3.56
N SER A 18 -9.01 11.20 3.37
CA SER A 18 -9.13 10.18 4.41
C SER A 18 -7.98 9.16 4.34
N TRP A 19 -7.61 8.58 5.49
CA TRP A 19 -6.66 7.46 5.54
C TRP A 19 -7.09 6.27 4.65
N GLY A 20 -8.41 6.04 4.51
CA GLY A 20 -8.96 5.00 3.64
C GLY A 20 -8.67 5.22 2.16
N GLU A 21 -8.62 6.49 1.71
CA GLU A 21 -8.25 6.83 0.34
C GLU A 21 -6.77 6.56 0.06
N VAL A 22 -5.89 6.86 1.02
CA VAL A 22 -4.44 6.63 0.90
C VAL A 22 -4.07 5.16 0.99
N VAL A 23 -4.71 4.42 1.89
CA VAL A 23 -4.59 2.95 1.97
C VAL A 23 -5.05 2.28 0.66
N ARG A 24 -5.80 3.01 -0.19
CA ARG A 24 -6.31 2.51 -1.47
C ARG A 24 -7.09 1.22 -1.30
N LEU A 25 -8.19 1.26 -0.54
CA LEU A 25 -9.03 0.08 -0.26
C LEU A 25 -9.37 -0.73 -1.53
N ARG A 26 -9.45 -0.07 -2.69
CA ARG A 26 -9.72 -0.71 -3.99
C ARG A 26 -8.58 -1.64 -4.45
N SER A 27 -7.35 -1.47 -3.97
CA SER A 27 -6.20 -2.32 -4.32
C SER A 27 -6.04 -3.54 -3.40
N LEU A 28 -6.70 -3.55 -2.23
CA LEU A 28 -6.57 -4.64 -1.27
C LEU A 28 -7.06 -6.01 -1.80
N PRO A 29 -8.16 -6.10 -2.57
CA PRO A 29 -8.57 -7.37 -3.17
C PRO A 29 -7.50 -7.98 -4.06
N ALA A 30 -6.75 -7.17 -4.82
CA ALA A 30 -5.65 -7.64 -5.66
C ALA A 30 -4.51 -8.27 -4.85
N ALA A 31 -4.22 -7.74 -3.65
CA ALA A 31 -3.22 -8.31 -2.76
C ALA A 31 -3.63 -9.68 -2.19
N VAL A 32 -4.94 -9.88 -1.93
CA VAL A 32 -5.46 -11.12 -1.35
C VAL A 32 -5.72 -12.20 -2.41
N ALA A 33 -5.98 -11.83 -3.65
CA ALA A 33 -6.30 -12.77 -4.73
C ALA A 33 -5.29 -13.92 -4.88
N PRO A 34 -3.96 -13.71 -4.94
CA PRO A 34 -2.99 -14.80 -5.05
C PRO A 34 -2.98 -15.71 -3.82
N VAL A 35 -3.31 -15.18 -2.63
CA VAL A 35 -3.42 -15.99 -1.40
C VAL A 35 -4.63 -16.93 -1.50
N ILE A 36 -5.76 -16.43 -2.00
CA ILE A 36 -6.97 -17.26 -2.21
C ILE A 36 -6.67 -18.37 -3.22
N LEU A 37 -5.98 -18.05 -4.33
CA LEU A 37 -5.59 -19.05 -5.34
C LEU A 37 -4.67 -20.11 -4.74
N GLY A 38 -3.66 -19.69 -3.96
CA GLY A 38 -2.75 -20.61 -3.28
C GLY A 38 -3.46 -21.49 -2.25
N ALA A 39 -4.39 -20.93 -1.48
CA ALA A 39 -5.22 -21.67 -0.53
C ALA A 39 -6.13 -22.69 -1.24
N GLY A 40 -6.71 -22.32 -2.38
CA GLY A 40 -7.49 -23.23 -3.24
C GLY A 40 -6.67 -24.38 -3.78
N ALA A 41 -5.45 -24.11 -4.26
CA ALA A 41 -4.52 -25.14 -4.72
C ALA A 41 -4.14 -26.10 -3.59
N ALA A 42 -3.81 -25.58 -2.41
CA ALA A 42 -3.51 -26.39 -1.23
C ALA A 42 -4.69 -27.26 -0.81
N ALA A 43 -5.91 -26.72 -0.88
CA ALA A 43 -7.14 -27.48 -0.58
C ALA A 43 -7.33 -28.63 -1.57
N ALA A 44 -7.08 -28.42 -2.87
CA ALA A 44 -7.17 -29.47 -3.88
C ALA A 44 -6.15 -30.59 -3.66
N MET A 45 -5.01 -30.29 -3.02
CA MET A 45 -3.99 -31.27 -2.65
C MET A 45 -4.21 -31.91 -1.27
N GLY A 46 -5.25 -31.53 -0.53
CA GLY A 46 -5.52 -31.99 0.84
C GLY A 46 -4.63 -31.36 1.92
N GLU A 47 -3.88 -30.31 1.57
CA GLU A 47 -2.86 -29.68 2.42
C GLU A 47 -3.26 -28.27 2.92
N LEU A 48 -4.54 -27.92 2.86
CA LEU A 48 -5.03 -26.61 3.28
C LEU A 48 -4.77 -26.37 4.78
N SER A 49 -4.07 -25.28 5.07
CA SER A 49 -3.94 -24.76 6.43
C SER A 49 -4.56 -23.37 6.51
N VAL A 50 -5.71 -23.25 7.16
CA VAL A 50 -6.42 -21.99 7.35
C VAL A 50 -5.53 -20.96 8.03
N LEU A 51 -4.77 -21.37 9.08
CA LEU A 51 -3.86 -20.46 9.79
C LEU A 51 -2.77 -19.91 8.88
N ARG A 52 -2.12 -20.78 8.08
CA ARG A 52 -1.07 -20.31 7.13
C ARG A 52 -1.68 -19.41 6.06
N SER A 53 -2.87 -19.69 5.57
CA SER A 53 -3.57 -18.84 4.60
C SER A 53 -3.92 -17.47 5.18
N LEU A 54 -4.39 -17.40 6.43
CA LEU A 54 -4.68 -16.15 7.12
C LEU A 54 -3.41 -15.32 7.36
N LEU A 55 -2.31 -15.96 7.79
CA LEU A 55 -1.02 -15.29 7.95
C LEU A 55 -0.52 -14.75 6.60
N ALA A 56 -0.60 -15.52 5.52
CA ALA A 56 -0.23 -15.07 4.19
C ALA A 56 -1.09 -13.87 3.72
N ALA A 57 -2.40 -13.89 3.97
CA ALA A 57 -3.29 -12.77 3.69
C ALA A 57 -2.90 -11.53 4.50
N GLY A 58 -2.58 -11.70 5.78
CA GLY A 58 -2.09 -10.63 6.65
C GLY A 58 -0.78 -10.01 6.13
N VAL A 59 0.18 -10.83 5.69
CA VAL A 59 1.42 -10.37 5.05
C VAL A 59 1.10 -9.55 3.79
N ALA A 60 0.29 -10.10 2.90
CA ALA A 60 -0.06 -9.44 1.64
C ALA A 60 -0.74 -8.08 1.88
N LEU A 61 -1.70 -8.01 2.79
CA LEU A 61 -2.38 -6.77 3.16
C LEU A 61 -1.43 -5.75 3.80
N ALA A 62 -0.58 -6.18 4.73
CA ALA A 62 0.37 -5.30 5.39
C ALA A 62 1.38 -4.71 4.40
N LEU A 63 1.92 -5.52 3.50
CA LEU A 63 2.83 -5.04 2.44
C LEU A 63 2.12 -4.09 1.47
N GLN A 64 0.89 -4.41 1.04
CA GLN A 64 0.11 -3.56 0.13
C GLN A 64 -0.17 -2.18 0.75
N ILE A 65 -0.62 -2.14 2.01
CA ILE A 65 -0.88 -0.90 2.73
C ILE A 65 0.43 -0.13 2.93
N GLY A 66 1.49 -0.81 3.37
CA GLY A 66 2.81 -0.21 3.55
C GLY A 66 3.35 0.41 2.27
N CYS A 67 3.22 -0.26 1.12
CA CYS A 67 3.60 0.24 -0.19
C CYS A 67 2.80 1.49 -0.58
N ASN A 68 1.48 1.47 -0.40
CA ASN A 68 0.63 2.62 -0.69
C ASN A 68 1.01 3.86 0.14
N LEU A 69 1.31 3.66 1.44
CA LEU A 69 1.76 4.74 2.33
C LEU A 69 3.18 5.21 2.00
N ALA A 70 4.09 4.30 1.63
CA ALA A 70 5.44 4.66 1.20
C ALA A 70 5.42 5.50 -0.08
N ASN A 71 4.54 5.14 -1.03
CA ASN A 71 4.32 5.92 -2.25
C ASN A 71 3.74 7.30 -1.95
N ASP A 72 2.73 7.40 -1.05
CA ASP A 72 2.18 8.69 -0.63
C ASP A 72 3.25 9.59 0.00
N TYR A 73 4.07 9.02 0.90
CA TYR A 73 5.18 9.76 1.51
C TYR A 73 6.19 10.24 0.46
N SER A 74 6.66 9.34 -0.41
CA SER A 74 7.74 9.64 -1.36
C SER A 74 7.31 10.64 -2.42
N ASP A 75 6.14 10.45 -3.02
CA ASP A 75 5.60 11.34 -4.05
C ASP A 75 5.32 12.74 -3.45
N GLY A 76 4.76 12.80 -2.24
CA GLY A 76 4.46 14.06 -1.58
C GLY A 76 5.70 14.84 -1.14
N VAL A 77 6.81 14.16 -0.80
CA VAL A 77 8.09 14.83 -0.46
C VAL A 77 8.86 15.24 -1.71
N SER A 78 8.73 14.49 -2.81
CA SER A 78 9.43 14.77 -4.08
C SER A 78 8.74 15.84 -4.93
N GLY A 79 7.53 16.31 -4.56
CA GLY A 79 6.76 17.28 -5.33
C GLY A 79 6.18 16.75 -6.64
N THR A 80 6.24 15.43 -6.88
CA THR A 80 5.69 14.80 -8.09
C THR A 80 4.15 14.84 -8.14
N ASP A 81 3.50 15.18 -7.04
CA ASP A 81 2.04 15.29 -6.92
C ASP A 81 1.51 16.73 -7.14
N ASP A 82 2.37 17.73 -7.32
CA ASP A 82 1.96 19.15 -7.41
C ASP A 82 1.11 19.46 -8.65
N ASP A 83 1.30 18.71 -9.77
CA ASP A 83 0.56 18.86 -11.03
C ASP A 83 -0.42 17.71 -11.30
N ARG A 84 -0.75 16.91 -10.32
CA ARG A 84 -1.50 15.67 -10.52
C ARG A 84 -3.01 15.87 -10.50
N THR A 85 -3.70 15.39 -11.54
CA THR A 85 -5.16 15.21 -11.59
C THR A 85 -5.56 13.84 -11.03
N GLY A 86 -5.47 13.64 -9.70
CA GLY A 86 -5.79 12.37 -9.03
C GLY A 86 -6.38 12.56 -7.64
N PRO A 87 -6.74 11.49 -6.93
CA PRO A 87 -7.20 11.59 -5.55
C PRO A 87 -6.16 12.31 -4.70
N PRO A 88 -6.58 13.22 -3.80
CA PRO A 88 -5.66 13.95 -2.94
C PRO A 88 -4.85 12.98 -2.07
N ARG A 89 -3.59 13.34 -1.79
CA ARG A 89 -2.66 12.59 -0.95
C ARG A 89 -2.49 13.24 0.42
N LEU A 90 -2.30 12.45 1.48
CA LEU A 90 -2.13 12.98 2.83
C LEU A 90 -0.89 13.85 2.94
N THR A 91 0.23 13.42 2.37
CA THR A 91 1.50 14.14 2.44
C THR A 91 1.45 15.42 1.61
N ALA A 92 1.04 15.35 0.35
CA ALA A 92 0.97 16.50 -0.56
C ALA A 92 -0.09 17.53 -0.14
N SER A 93 -1.20 17.10 0.48
CA SER A 93 -2.23 18.00 0.98
C SER A 93 -1.83 18.77 2.25
N GLY A 94 -0.71 18.42 2.87
CA GLY A 94 -0.26 19.01 4.14
C GLY A 94 -1.10 18.65 5.37
N GLN A 95 -2.11 17.79 5.23
CA GLN A 95 -3.02 17.41 6.33
C GLN A 95 -2.33 16.53 7.37
N VAL A 96 -1.34 15.74 6.96
CA VAL A 96 -0.57 14.87 7.84
C VAL A 96 0.92 15.11 7.62
N ALA A 97 1.67 15.21 8.71
CA ALA A 97 3.11 15.37 8.63
C ALA A 97 3.74 14.18 7.87
N PRO A 98 4.65 14.42 6.90
CA PRO A 98 5.30 13.37 6.12
C PRO A 98 5.93 12.27 6.98
N ARG A 99 6.51 12.66 8.12
CA ARG A 99 7.08 11.73 9.10
C ARG A 99 6.07 10.72 9.63
N THR A 100 4.82 11.13 9.86
CA THR A 100 3.75 10.24 10.33
C THR A 100 3.39 9.20 9.29
N VAL A 101 3.24 9.61 8.03
CA VAL A 101 2.94 8.69 6.91
C VAL A 101 4.09 7.70 6.71
N LYS A 102 5.34 8.18 6.76
CA LYS A 102 6.53 7.33 6.71
C LYS A 102 6.55 6.29 7.82
N LEU A 103 6.32 6.70 9.08
CA LEU A 103 6.30 5.79 10.22
C LEU A 103 5.17 4.77 10.11
N ALA A 104 4.00 5.16 9.61
CA ALA A 104 2.89 4.25 9.35
C ALA A 104 3.26 3.20 8.28
N ALA A 105 3.94 3.61 7.19
CA ALA A 105 4.45 2.68 6.16
C ALA A 105 5.41 1.64 6.76
N PHE A 106 6.41 2.09 7.53
CA PHE A 106 7.34 1.17 8.20
C PHE A 106 6.65 0.31 9.27
N GLY A 107 5.64 0.83 9.96
CA GLY A 107 4.79 0.03 10.86
C GLY A 107 4.11 -1.12 10.14
N CYS A 108 3.53 -0.86 8.96
CA CYS A 108 2.92 -1.90 8.12
C CYS A 108 3.96 -2.93 7.65
N PHE A 109 5.15 -2.49 7.20
CA PHE A 109 6.23 -3.41 6.82
C PHE A 109 6.69 -4.26 8.01
N GLY A 110 6.77 -3.68 9.21
CA GLY A 110 7.09 -4.40 10.45
C GLY A 110 6.05 -5.46 10.79
N ILE A 111 4.76 -5.13 10.68
CA ILE A 111 3.66 -6.10 10.87
C ILE A 111 3.77 -7.21 9.83
N GLY A 112 3.98 -6.88 8.56
CA GLY A 112 4.18 -7.85 7.49
C GLY A 112 5.35 -8.78 7.75
N ALA A 113 6.49 -8.25 8.23
CA ALA A 113 7.66 -9.02 8.60
C ALA A 113 7.39 -9.99 9.76
N LEU A 114 6.67 -9.55 10.81
CA LEU A 114 6.32 -10.39 11.95
C LEU A 114 5.37 -11.53 11.55
N LEU A 115 4.34 -11.23 10.75
CA LEU A 115 3.41 -12.24 10.24
C LEU A 115 4.12 -13.21 9.29
N GLY A 116 5.02 -12.69 8.44
CA GLY A 116 5.85 -13.49 7.53
C GLY A 116 6.80 -14.41 8.30
N LEU A 117 7.43 -13.93 9.37
CA LEU A 117 8.28 -14.74 10.24
C LEU A 117 7.48 -15.88 10.90
N ALA A 118 6.29 -15.59 11.43
CA ALA A 118 5.39 -16.60 11.98
C ALA A 118 5.03 -17.65 10.91
N LEU A 119 4.74 -17.23 9.69
CA LEU A 119 4.45 -18.13 8.58
C LEU A 119 5.65 -19.01 8.22
N VAL A 120 6.87 -18.46 8.19
CA VAL A 120 8.12 -19.19 7.93
C VAL A 120 8.35 -20.25 9.00
N VAL A 121 8.22 -19.90 10.27
CA VAL A 121 8.38 -20.84 11.40
C VAL A 121 7.36 -21.98 11.31
N LEU A 122 6.09 -21.68 11.01
CA LEU A 122 5.03 -22.68 10.89
C LEU A 122 5.14 -23.57 9.65
N SER A 123 5.75 -23.06 8.58
CA SER A 123 5.92 -23.80 7.32
C SER A 123 7.27 -24.52 7.20
N GLY A 124 8.28 -24.11 7.99
CA GLY A 124 9.65 -24.58 7.88
C GLY A 124 10.37 -24.09 6.61
N GLN A 125 9.78 -23.18 5.84
CA GLN A 125 10.32 -22.71 4.55
C GLN A 125 11.21 -21.47 4.73
N TRP A 126 12.40 -21.67 5.27
CA TRP A 126 13.32 -20.58 5.65
C TRP A 126 13.78 -19.68 4.50
N TRP A 127 13.79 -20.17 3.27
CA TRP A 127 14.11 -19.37 2.08
C TRP A 127 13.15 -18.22 1.85
N LEU A 128 11.91 -18.31 2.37
CA LEU A 128 10.92 -17.22 2.31
C LEU A 128 11.35 -15.97 3.06
N LEU A 129 12.31 -16.06 4.00
CA LEU A 129 12.89 -14.87 4.65
C LEU A 129 13.59 -13.97 3.63
N ALA A 130 14.35 -14.56 2.72
CA ALA A 130 15.02 -13.80 1.66
C ALA A 130 14.00 -13.15 0.72
N VAL A 131 12.93 -13.87 0.35
CA VAL A 131 11.84 -13.34 -0.48
C VAL A 131 11.13 -12.19 0.24
N GLY A 132 10.81 -12.35 1.52
CA GLY A 132 10.16 -11.30 2.32
C GLY A 132 11.02 -10.05 2.44
N ALA A 133 12.32 -10.21 2.70
CA ALA A 133 13.27 -9.09 2.75
C ALA A 133 13.36 -8.37 1.39
N ALA A 134 13.45 -9.13 0.29
CA ALA A 134 13.46 -8.56 -1.06
C ALA A 134 12.15 -7.83 -1.38
N ALA A 135 10.99 -8.38 -0.99
CA ALA A 135 9.69 -7.75 -1.19
C ALA A 135 9.57 -6.41 -0.43
N ILE A 136 10.01 -6.35 0.83
CA ILE A 136 10.01 -5.10 1.62
C ILE A 136 10.96 -4.07 0.99
N ALA A 137 12.16 -4.48 0.58
CA ALA A 137 13.11 -3.61 -0.09
C ALA A 137 12.54 -3.08 -1.41
N ALA A 138 11.95 -3.95 -2.24
CA ALA A 138 11.31 -3.55 -3.48
C ALA A 138 10.16 -2.57 -3.25
N ALA A 139 9.30 -2.82 -2.26
CA ALA A 139 8.19 -1.94 -1.91
C ALA A 139 8.67 -0.53 -1.48
N TRP A 140 9.77 -0.45 -0.74
CA TRP A 140 10.33 0.82 -0.32
C TRP A 140 11.03 1.56 -1.46
N PHE A 141 11.91 0.88 -2.22
CA PHE A 141 12.69 1.49 -3.28
C PHE A 141 11.91 1.73 -4.57
N TYR A 142 10.65 1.33 -4.63
CA TYR A 142 9.78 1.63 -5.78
C TYR A 142 9.63 3.14 -5.99
N THR A 143 9.33 3.90 -4.93
CA THR A 143 9.21 5.36 -4.96
C THR A 143 10.15 6.07 -3.99
N GLY A 144 10.72 5.37 -3.02
CA GLY A 144 11.59 5.87 -1.98
C GLY A 144 13.08 5.77 -2.32
N GLY A 145 13.91 6.48 -1.52
CA GLY A 145 15.35 6.53 -1.71
C GLY A 145 15.81 7.59 -2.72
N SER A 146 17.10 7.60 -3.01
CA SER A 146 17.72 8.58 -3.92
C SER A 146 17.53 8.26 -5.42
N HIS A 147 17.25 6.99 -5.75
CA HIS A 147 17.09 6.52 -7.12
C HIS A 147 15.91 5.51 -7.16
N PRO A 148 14.66 5.98 -7.08
CA PRO A 148 13.51 5.09 -7.09
C PRO A 148 13.33 4.46 -8.48
N TYR A 149 13.26 3.11 -8.52
CA TYR A 149 13.18 2.40 -9.78
C TYR A 149 11.82 2.52 -10.48
N GLY A 150 10.75 2.84 -9.72
CA GLY A 150 9.42 3.09 -10.29
C GLY A 150 9.38 4.25 -11.26
N TYR A 151 10.19 5.30 -11.04
CA TYR A 151 10.29 6.44 -11.96
C TYR A 151 11.19 6.17 -13.18
N ALA A 152 11.97 5.10 -13.16
CA ALA A 152 12.75 4.65 -14.30
C ALA A 152 11.95 3.75 -15.28
N GLY A 153 10.64 3.60 -15.08
CA GLY A 153 9.79 2.75 -15.92
C GLY A 153 9.91 1.25 -15.62
N LEU A 154 10.57 0.87 -14.53
CA LEU A 154 10.80 -0.53 -14.15
C LEU A 154 9.69 -1.09 -13.24
N GLY A 155 8.54 -0.43 -13.17
CA GLY A 155 7.42 -0.85 -12.33
C GLY A 155 6.65 -2.07 -12.83
N GLU A 156 6.82 -2.42 -14.10
CA GLU A 156 6.13 -3.54 -14.77
C GLU A 156 7.06 -4.74 -15.07
N VAL A 157 8.29 -4.73 -14.55
CA VAL A 157 9.32 -5.76 -14.82
C VAL A 157 9.36 -6.79 -13.71
#